data_5d1241edcf8e2770ba964a64f4f1dcdd
#
_entry.id   5d1241edcf8e2770ba964a64f4f1dcdd
#
_cell.length_a   1.000
_cell.length_b   1.000
_cell.length_c   1.000
_cell.angle_alpha   90.00
_cell.angle_beta   90.00
_cell.angle_gamma   90.00
#
_symmetry.space_group_name_H-M   'P 1'
#
loop_
_entity.id
_entity.type
_entity.pdbx_description
1 polymer ?
#
loop_
_entity_poly.entity_id
_entity_poly.type
_entity_poly.pdbx_seq_one_letter_code
_entity_poly.pdbx_strand_id
1 'polypeptide(L)'
;MLAVLKAAQINGKVDLLGFSDGAYTALTFAAAYPEQAAEIIAISTGEWKRGFIQGGGNKRASYEQIRQLDPSYWEMQQTIRPNPQQTAAWFDNAQKNYDNTQVGKETFGKLQSPVLFVVGEDDTNAPLDTVINAYRMTQNANLAVIPNALHPVFVLNFPAVWTIVEPNLNNK
;
A
#
# COMPACT_ATOMS: atom_id res chain seq x y z
N MET A 1 7.32 9.76 5.69
CA MET A 1 7.90 8.78 6.63
C MET A 1 9.19 9.26 7.26
N LEU A 2 10.24 9.66 6.54
CA LEU A 2 11.52 10.06 7.13
C LEU A 2 11.40 11.17 8.21
N ALA A 3 10.57 12.19 7.97
CA ALA A 3 10.31 13.24 8.96
C ALA A 3 9.66 12.73 10.25
N VAL A 4 8.80 11.71 10.13
CA VAL A 4 8.14 11.06 11.29
C VAL A 4 9.18 10.28 12.11
N LEU A 5 10.03 9.48 11.46
CA LEU A 5 11.10 8.75 12.14
C LEU A 5 12.03 9.70 12.88
N LYS A 6 12.43 10.81 12.24
CA LYS A 6 13.25 11.85 12.87
C LYS A 6 12.56 12.50 14.07
N ALA A 7 11.28 12.85 13.93
CA ALA A 7 10.53 13.46 15.04
C ALA A 7 10.31 12.49 16.20
N ALA A 8 10.18 11.20 15.92
CA ALA A 8 10.09 10.13 16.90
C ALA A 8 11.47 9.68 17.46
N GLN A 9 12.57 10.29 17.01
CA GLN A 9 13.95 9.95 17.39
C GLN A 9 14.32 8.47 17.12
N ILE A 10 13.71 7.87 16.08
CA ILE A 10 14.00 6.50 15.64
C ILE A 10 15.20 6.57 14.69
N ASN A 11 16.34 6.03 15.13
CA ASN A 11 17.61 6.08 14.41
C ASN A 11 18.02 4.75 13.76
N GLY A 12 17.31 3.66 14.06
CA GLY A 12 17.54 2.32 13.51
C GLY A 12 16.65 2.00 12.33
N LYS A 13 16.86 0.81 11.77
CA LYS A 13 15.94 0.24 10.80
C LYS A 13 14.59 -0.06 11.45
N VAL A 14 13.52 0.11 10.68
CA VAL A 14 12.14 -0.18 11.09
C VAL A 14 11.49 -1.20 10.17
N ASP A 15 10.59 -1.98 10.71
CA ASP A 15 9.69 -2.80 9.90
C ASP A 15 8.58 -1.93 9.34
N LEU A 16 8.28 -2.17 8.07
CA LEU A 16 7.29 -1.42 7.33
C LEU A 16 6.12 -2.34 7.00
N LEU A 17 4.97 -2.11 7.62
CA LEU A 17 3.73 -2.78 7.28
C LEU A 17 2.79 -1.79 6.62
N GLY A 18 2.33 -2.10 5.43
CA GLY A 18 1.42 -1.24 4.68
C GLY A 18 0.35 -2.02 3.94
N PHE A 19 -0.81 -1.40 3.80
CA PHE A 19 -1.92 -1.90 3.00
C PHE A 19 -2.22 -0.91 1.86
N SER A 20 -2.42 -1.42 0.63
CA SER A 20 -2.80 -0.61 -0.53
C SER A 20 -1.83 0.57 -0.72
N ASP A 21 -2.28 1.81 -0.65
CA ASP A 21 -1.44 3.02 -0.69
C ASP A 21 -0.34 3.04 0.37
N GLY A 22 -0.64 2.54 1.57
CA GLY A 22 0.34 2.39 2.64
C GLY A 22 1.47 1.43 2.25
N ALA A 23 1.16 0.38 1.50
CA ALA A 23 2.15 -0.56 1.00
C ALA A 23 3.01 0.05 -0.12
N TYR A 24 2.42 0.80 -1.07
CA TYR A 24 3.20 1.57 -2.05
C TYR A 24 4.12 2.59 -1.36
N THR A 25 3.64 3.24 -0.31
CA THR A 25 4.44 4.16 0.51
C THR A 25 5.61 3.44 1.18
N ALA A 26 5.39 2.26 1.76
CA ALA A 26 6.44 1.45 2.39
C ALA A 26 7.50 1.00 1.36
N LEU A 27 7.08 0.47 0.22
CA LEU A 27 7.97 0.00 -0.86
C LEU A 27 8.80 1.15 -1.44
N THR A 28 8.18 2.28 -1.75
CA THR A 28 8.88 3.44 -2.32
C THR A 28 9.80 4.10 -1.29
N PHE A 29 9.42 4.11 -0.01
CA PHE A 29 10.29 4.57 1.07
C PHE A 29 11.52 3.67 1.21
N ALA A 30 11.34 2.34 1.25
CA ALA A 30 12.44 1.41 1.38
C ALA A 30 13.39 1.43 0.15
N ALA A 31 12.85 1.63 -1.05
CA ALA A 31 13.66 1.82 -2.26
C ALA A 31 14.49 3.11 -2.24
N ALA A 32 13.97 4.17 -1.60
CA ALA A 32 14.66 5.46 -1.48
C ALA A 32 15.63 5.51 -0.27
N TYR A 33 15.34 4.76 0.80
CA TYR A 33 16.08 4.75 2.07
C TYR A 33 16.31 3.31 2.57
N PRO A 34 17.08 2.49 1.82
CA PRO A 34 17.23 1.07 2.16
C PRO A 34 17.89 0.84 3.52
N GLU A 35 18.67 1.82 4.00
CA GLU A 35 19.28 1.79 5.33
C GLU A 35 18.28 1.98 6.48
N GLN A 36 17.04 2.43 6.19
CA GLN A 36 15.99 2.66 7.18
C GLN A 36 14.97 1.51 7.27
N ALA A 37 14.96 0.58 6.31
CA ALA A 37 14.02 -0.53 6.27
C ALA A 37 14.67 -1.82 6.76
N ALA A 38 14.01 -2.54 7.69
CA ALA A 38 14.43 -3.85 8.16
C ALA A 38 13.68 -4.95 7.41
N GLU A 39 12.37 -4.93 7.43
CA GLU A 39 11.48 -5.83 6.73
C GLU A 39 10.28 -5.07 6.17
N ILE A 40 9.69 -5.56 5.09
CA ILE A 40 8.55 -4.92 4.44
C ILE A 40 7.42 -5.94 4.31
N ILE A 41 6.26 -5.62 4.85
CA ILE A 41 5.02 -6.38 4.67
C ILE A 41 4.08 -5.53 3.82
N ALA A 42 3.89 -5.94 2.59
CA ALA A 42 3.16 -5.22 1.55
C ALA A 42 1.85 -5.95 1.23
N ILE A 43 0.74 -5.44 1.77
CA ILE A 43 -0.58 -6.06 1.65
C ILE A 43 -1.36 -5.38 0.52
N SER A 44 -1.90 -6.18 -0.40
CA SER A 44 -2.74 -5.72 -1.53
C SER A 44 -2.09 -4.62 -2.36
N THR A 45 -0.87 -4.90 -2.83
CA THR A 45 -0.09 -3.99 -3.68
C THR A 45 0.79 -4.79 -4.64
N GLY A 46 0.93 -4.30 -5.86
CA GLY A 46 1.70 -4.95 -6.91
C GLY A 46 2.41 -3.95 -7.84
N GLU A 47 2.73 -4.37 -9.05
CA GLU A 47 3.24 -3.47 -10.08
C GLU A 47 2.19 -2.39 -10.38
N TRP A 48 2.60 -1.11 -10.40
CA TRP A 48 1.76 0.01 -10.76
C TRP A 48 2.34 0.74 -11.96
N LYS A 49 1.60 0.75 -13.06
CA LYS A 49 1.98 1.46 -14.29
C LYS A 49 1.28 2.81 -14.35
N ARG A 50 1.95 3.80 -14.90
CA ARG A 50 1.36 5.12 -15.13
C ARG A 50 0.03 4.97 -15.90
N GLY A 51 -1.03 5.62 -15.41
CA GLY A 51 -2.37 5.50 -15.97
C GLY A 51 -3.07 4.18 -15.69
N PHE A 52 -2.47 3.30 -14.87
CA PHE A 52 -3.05 2.05 -14.45
C PHE A 52 -4.09 2.29 -13.35
N ILE A 53 -5.30 2.60 -13.75
CA ILE A 53 -6.46 2.58 -12.87
C ILE A 53 -7.38 1.50 -13.39
N GLN A 54 -7.58 0.50 -12.61
CA GLN A 54 -8.55 -0.53 -12.92
C GLN A 54 -9.96 0.05 -12.94
N GLY A 55 -10.74 -0.35 -13.94
CA GLY A 55 -12.04 0.23 -14.21
C GLY A 55 -11.98 1.50 -15.05
N GLY A 56 -10.81 1.80 -15.59
CA GLY A 56 -10.39 2.95 -16.36
C GLY A 56 -11.32 3.45 -17.45
N GLY A 57 -12.36 4.07 -17.05
CA GLY A 57 -12.85 5.17 -17.86
C GLY A 57 -12.11 6.44 -17.42
N ASN A 58 -11.84 7.34 -18.34
CA ASN A 58 -11.26 8.67 -18.11
C ASN A 58 -12.05 9.57 -17.12
N LYS A 59 -12.96 9.00 -16.34
CA LYS A 59 -13.78 9.71 -15.37
C LYS A 59 -13.56 9.11 -13.99
N ARG A 60 -12.62 9.70 -13.27
CA ARG A 60 -12.48 9.46 -11.83
C ARG A 60 -13.67 10.04 -11.09
N ALA A 61 -14.10 9.34 -10.06
CA ALA A 61 -15.07 9.88 -9.15
C ALA A 61 -14.49 11.11 -8.45
N SER A 62 -15.25 12.20 -8.39
CA SER A 62 -14.89 13.36 -7.57
C SER A 62 -14.97 13.02 -6.08
N TYR A 63 -14.35 13.84 -5.24
CA TYR A 63 -14.50 13.71 -3.78
C TYR A 63 -15.97 13.69 -3.36
N GLU A 64 -16.80 14.53 -3.96
CA GLU A 64 -18.24 14.60 -3.64
C GLU A 64 -18.97 13.29 -3.97
N GLN A 65 -18.66 12.69 -5.11
CA GLN A 65 -19.23 11.38 -5.50
C GLN A 65 -18.80 10.26 -4.55
N ILE A 66 -17.53 10.19 -4.20
CA ILE A 66 -17.00 9.19 -3.26
C ILE A 66 -17.59 9.38 -1.86
N ARG A 67 -17.75 10.61 -1.40
CA ARG A 67 -18.37 10.93 -0.12
C ARG A 67 -19.81 10.44 -0.04
N GLN A 68 -20.56 10.47 -1.15
CA GLN A 68 -21.92 9.98 -1.21
C GLN A 68 -22.02 8.45 -1.18
N LEU A 69 -20.98 7.73 -1.59
CA LEU A 69 -20.97 6.25 -1.55
C LEU A 69 -20.81 5.71 -0.12
N ASP A 70 -20.07 6.39 0.74
CA ASP A 70 -19.91 6.03 2.16
C ASP A 70 -19.83 7.30 3.03
N PRO A 71 -20.99 7.91 3.32
CA PRO A 71 -21.03 9.13 4.12
C PRO A 71 -20.43 8.96 5.50
N SER A 72 -20.70 7.83 6.17
CA SER A 72 -20.25 7.57 7.54
C SER A 72 -18.73 7.48 7.65
N TYR A 73 -18.07 6.82 6.69
CA TYR A 73 -16.62 6.80 6.60
C TYR A 73 -16.05 8.22 6.45
N TRP A 74 -16.60 9.02 5.54
CA TRP A 74 -16.09 10.36 5.30
C TRP A 74 -16.39 11.35 6.43
N GLU A 75 -17.51 11.18 7.14
CA GLU A 75 -17.78 11.92 8.39
C GLU A 75 -16.73 11.58 9.45
N MET A 76 -16.45 10.30 9.67
CA MET A 76 -15.40 9.87 10.57
C MET A 76 -14.03 10.44 10.15
N GLN A 77 -13.70 10.41 8.86
CA GLN A 77 -12.46 11.00 8.35
C GLN A 77 -12.36 12.51 8.66
N GLN A 78 -13.47 13.26 8.65
CA GLN A 78 -13.47 14.69 9.02
C GLN A 78 -13.11 14.91 10.48
N THR A 79 -13.45 13.97 11.38
CA THR A 79 -13.15 14.10 12.81
C THR A 79 -11.71 13.84 13.18
N ILE A 80 -11.01 13.00 12.41
CA ILE A 80 -9.62 12.58 12.71
C ILE A 80 -8.55 13.33 11.91
N ARG A 81 -8.94 14.06 10.86
CA ARG A 81 -7.97 14.81 10.03
C ARG A 81 -7.52 16.09 10.71
N PRO A 82 -6.21 16.41 10.66
CA PRO A 82 -5.71 17.70 11.18
C PRO A 82 -6.32 18.92 10.49
N ASN A 83 -6.59 18.82 9.18
CA ASN A 83 -7.15 19.91 8.36
C ASN A 83 -8.32 19.38 7.51
N PRO A 84 -9.50 19.15 8.10
CA PRO A 84 -10.65 18.57 7.40
C PRO A 84 -11.12 19.39 6.21
N GLN A 85 -10.97 20.72 6.23
CA GLN A 85 -11.33 21.60 5.12
C GLN A 85 -10.52 21.35 3.85
N GLN A 86 -9.35 20.70 3.96
CA GLN A 86 -8.48 20.39 2.83
C GLN A 86 -8.73 19.00 2.24
N THR A 87 -9.73 18.25 2.74
CA THR A 87 -9.98 16.87 2.32
C THR A 87 -10.24 16.75 0.81
N ALA A 88 -11.06 17.64 0.24
CA ALA A 88 -11.33 17.64 -1.20
C ALA A 88 -10.06 17.90 -2.03
N ALA A 89 -9.29 18.91 -1.67
CA ALA A 89 -8.05 19.24 -2.36
C ALA A 89 -7.00 18.13 -2.20
N TRP A 90 -6.93 17.50 -1.04
CA TRP A 90 -6.09 16.32 -0.81
C TRP A 90 -6.51 15.16 -1.72
N PHE A 91 -7.80 14.87 -1.81
CA PHE A 91 -8.33 13.81 -2.66
C PHE A 91 -7.98 14.03 -4.14
N ASP A 92 -8.18 15.25 -4.65
CA ASP A 92 -7.84 15.60 -6.03
C ASP A 92 -6.34 15.47 -6.30
N ASN A 93 -5.50 15.85 -5.34
CA ASN A 93 -4.04 15.70 -5.46
C ASN A 93 -3.62 14.23 -5.41
N ALA A 94 -4.24 13.41 -4.56
CA ALA A 94 -4.01 11.97 -4.53
C ALA A 94 -4.35 11.32 -5.88
N GLN A 95 -5.48 11.70 -6.49
CA GLN A 95 -5.88 11.21 -7.81
C GLN A 95 -4.86 11.56 -8.90
N LYS A 96 -4.37 12.82 -8.92
CA LYS A 96 -3.31 13.25 -9.85
C LYS A 96 -2.01 12.49 -9.61
N ASN A 97 -1.70 12.18 -8.36
CA ASN A 97 -0.50 11.44 -8.00
C ASN A 97 -0.56 10.01 -8.54
N TYR A 98 -1.69 9.32 -8.42
CA TYR A 98 -1.88 7.99 -9.00
C TYR A 98 -1.66 7.95 -10.51
N ASP A 99 -2.06 9.00 -11.26
CA ASP A 99 -1.83 9.07 -12.71
C ASP A 99 -0.36 9.16 -13.08
N ASN A 100 0.44 9.77 -12.22
CA ASN A 100 1.84 10.04 -12.47
C ASN A 100 2.78 9.03 -11.80
N THR A 101 2.27 8.23 -10.86
CA THR A 101 3.05 7.25 -10.13
C THR A 101 3.32 6.01 -11.00
N GLN A 102 4.53 5.51 -10.88
CA GLN A 102 4.93 4.22 -11.42
C GLN A 102 5.71 3.48 -10.34
N VAL A 103 5.31 2.25 -10.04
CA VAL A 103 6.00 1.34 -9.14
C VAL A 103 6.24 0.04 -9.89
N GLY A 104 7.47 -0.19 -10.32
CA GLY A 104 7.82 -1.30 -11.20
C GLY A 104 9.27 -1.72 -10.98
N LYS A 105 9.89 -2.26 -12.03
CA LYS A 105 11.23 -2.86 -11.99
C LYS A 105 12.28 -1.99 -11.30
N GLU A 106 12.24 -0.67 -11.52
CA GLU A 106 13.20 0.24 -10.90
C GLU A 106 13.01 0.32 -9.39
N THR A 107 11.77 0.39 -8.89
CA THR A 107 11.48 0.41 -7.46
C THR A 107 11.79 -0.93 -6.80
N PHE A 108 11.24 -2.01 -7.37
CA PHE A 108 11.41 -3.35 -6.79
C PHE A 108 12.86 -3.83 -6.82
N GLY A 109 13.62 -3.50 -7.87
CA GLY A 109 15.04 -3.83 -7.99
C GLY A 109 15.97 -3.08 -7.02
N LYS A 110 15.51 -1.99 -6.40
CA LYS A 110 16.25 -1.25 -5.37
C LYS A 110 16.01 -1.76 -3.94
N LEU A 111 15.02 -2.63 -3.74
CA LEU A 111 14.69 -3.16 -2.42
C LEU A 111 15.79 -4.11 -1.94
N GLN A 112 16.39 -3.78 -0.81
CA GLN A 112 17.44 -4.57 -0.16
C GLN A 112 16.89 -5.41 1.00
N SER A 113 15.79 -4.97 1.58
CA SER A 113 15.12 -5.65 2.70
C SER A 113 14.25 -6.80 2.21
N PRO A 114 14.04 -7.85 3.03
CA PRO A 114 13.03 -8.86 2.75
C PRO A 114 11.64 -8.23 2.56
N VAL A 115 10.89 -8.75 1.60
CA VAL A 115 9.52 -8.30 1.33
C VAL A 115 8.57 -9.48 1.40
N LEU A 116 7.52 -9.37 2.22
CA LEU A 116 6.38 -10.27 2.18
C LEU A 116 5.23 -9.56 1.44
N PHE A 117 4.86 -10.07 0.27
CA PHE A 117 3.63 -9.69 -0.41
C PHE A 117 2.47 -10.56 0.07
N VAL A 118 1.35 -9.92 0.44
CA VAL A 118 0.10 -10.60 0.81
C VAL A 118 -1.02 -10.01 -0.04
N VAL A 119 -1.81 -10.87 -0.69
CA VAL A 119 -2.89 -10.40 -1.58
C VAL A 119 -4.10 -11.34 -1.52
N GLY A 120 -5.29 -10.80 -1.69
CA GLY A 120 -6.50 -11.59 -1.96
C GLY A 120 -6.50 -12.11 -3.40
N GLU A 121 -6.93 -13.35 -3.61
CA GLU A 121 -7.00 -13.95 -4.95
C GLU A 121 -7.88 -13.13 -5.90
N ASP A 122 -9.00 -12.59 -5.39
CA ASP A 122 -9.99 -11.82 -6.13
C ASP A 122 -9.80 -10.30 -5.98
N ASP A 123 -8.59 -9.86 -5.58
CA ASP A 123 -8.28 -8.43 -5.44
C ASP A 123 -8.27 -7.72 -6.80
N THR A 124 -9.29 -6.89 -7.06
CA THR A 124 -9.40 -6.12 -8.30
C THR A 124 -8.65 -4.80 -8.28
N ASN A 125 -8.25 -4.30 -7.11
CA ASN A 125 -7.48 -3.06 -6.98
C ASN A 125 -5.97 -3.31 -7.08
N ALA A 126 -5.52 -4.49 -6.62
CA ALA A 126 -4.17 -5.00 -6.82
C ALA A 126 -4.25 -6.41 -7.43
N PRO A 127 -4.56 -6.53 -8.72
CA PRO A 127 -4.76 -7.82 -9.36
C PRO A 127 -3.58 -8.75 -9.14
N LEU A 128 -3.88 -10.02 -8.93
CA LEU A 128 -2.90 -11.04 -8.57
C LEU A 128 -1.69 -11.07 -9.52
N ASP A 129 -1.90 -10.90 -10.82
CA ASP A 129 -0.82 -10.86 -11.81
C ASP A 129 0.14 -9.69 -11.58
N THR A 130 -0.34 -8.54 -11.15
CA THR A 130 0.50 -7.38 -10.79
C THR A 130 1.34 -7.63 -9.55
N VAL A 131 0.80 -8.37 -8.59
CA VAL A 131 1.52 -8.76 -7.36
C VAL A 131 2.55 -9.85 -7.66
N ILE A 132 2.22 -10.81 -8.52
CA ILE A 132 3.17 -11.81 -9.02
C ILE A 132 4.33 -11.12 -9.77
N ASN A 133 4.06 -10.09 -10.56
CA ASN A 133 5.10 -9.32 -11.23
C ASN A 133 6.01 -8.61 -10.21
N ALA A 134 5.45 -7.95 -9.20
CA ALA A 134 6.19 -7.30 -8.13
C ALA A 134 7.09 -8.32 -7.38
N TYR A 135 6.53 -9.46 -6.99
CA TYR A 135 7.26 -10.56 -6.37
C TYR A 135 8.45 -11.02 -7.21
N ARG A 136 8.26 -11.22 -8.53
CA ARG A 136 9.33 -11.66 -9.45
C ARG A 136 10.40 -10.61 -9.67
N MET A 137 10.08 -9.33 -9.54
CA MET A 137 11.03 -8.22 -9.68
C MET A 137 11.80 -7.92 -8.38
N THR A 138 11.39 -8.49 -7.27
CA THR A 138 11.99 -8.27 -5.94
C THR A 138 12.94 -9.43 -5.60
N GLN A 139 14.21 -9.12 -5.33
CA GLN A 139 15.25 -10.13 -5.15
C GLN A 139 15.01 -11.06 -3.94
N ASN A 140 14.58 -10.49 -2.81
CA ASN A 140 14.31 -11.23 -1.57
C ASN A 140 12.84 -11.05 -1.18
N ALA A 141 11.97 -11.85 -1.77
CA ALA A 141 10.55 -11.74 -1.56
C ALA A 141 9.87 -13.10 -1.27
N ASN A 142 8.81 -13.04 -0.49
CA ASN A 142 7.84 -14.10 -0.30
C ASN A 142 6.46 -13.61 -0.79
N LEU A 143 5.60 -14.54 -1.19
CA LEU A 143 4.25 -14.26 -1.67
C LEU A 143 3.25 -15.16 -0.96
N ALA A 144 2.20 -14.55 -0.41
CA ALA A 144 1.04 -15.24 0.13
C ALA A 144 -0.22 -14.77 -0.59
N VAL A 145 -1.00 -15.71 -1.08
CA VAL A 145 -2.29 -15.47 -1.73
C VAL A 145 -3.38 -16.03 -0.83
N ILE A 146 -4.36 -15.22 -0.48
CA ILE A 146 -5.51 -15.61 0.33
C ILE A 146 -6.68 -15.97 -0.60
N PRO A 147 -7.11 -17.22 -0.65
CA PRO A 147 -8.18 -17.65 -1.56
C PRO A 147 -9.49 -16.92 -1.32
N ASN A 148 -10.23 -16.64 -2.39
CA ASN A 148 -11.56 -16.03 -2.37
C ASN A 148 -11.63 -14.71 -1.59
N ALA A 149 -10.54 -13.95 -1.52
CA ALA A 149 -10.48 -12.69 -0.79
C ALA A 149 -10.34 -11.49 -1.73
N LEU A 150 -11.10 -10.43 -1.43
CA LEU A 150 -11.09 -9.14 -2.14
C LEU A 150 -9.99 -8.21 -1.59
N HIS A 151 -9.94 -6.98 -2.13
CA HIS A 151 -8.93 -5.96 -1.78
C HIS A 151 -8.70 -5.76 -0.27
N PRO A 152 -9.71 -5.53 0.59
CA PRO A 152 -9.45 -5.37 2.02
C PRO A 152 -9.22 -6.73 2.72
N VAL A 153 -8.27 -7.51 2.21
CA VAL A 153 -8.03 -8.91 2.59
C VAL A 153 -7.87 -9.10 4.10
N PHE A 154 -7.20 -8.18 4.80
CA PHE A 154 -7.00 -8.28 6.25
C PHE A 154 -8.27 -7.93 7.04
N VAL A 155 -9.21 -7.16 6.48
CA VAL A 155 -10.51 -6.89 7.11
C VAL A 155 -11.42 -8.09 6.94
N LEU A 156 -11.40 -8.70 5.76
CA LEU A 156 -12.28 -9.82 5.42
C LEU A 156 -11.82 -11.15 6.01
N ASN A 157 -10.51 -11.35 6.14
CA ASN A 157 -9.92 -12.60 6.65
C ASN A 157 -8.68 -12.33 7.52
N PHE A 158 -8.85 -11.57 8.60
CA PHE A 158 -7.77 -11.21 9.51
C PHE A 158 -6.97 -12.41 10.03
N PRO A 159 -7.60 -13.54 10.50
CA PRO A 159 -6.84 -14.68 11.02
C PRO A 159 -5.87 -15.27 9.99
N ALA A 160 -6.30 -15.43 8.74
CA ALA A 160 -5.43 -15.97 7.68
C ALA A 160 -4.25 -15.03 7.39
N VAL A 161 -4.52 -13.73 7.27
CA VAL A 161 -3.47 -12.73 7.03
C VAL A 161 -2.52 -12.66 8.22
N TRP A 162 -3.05 -12.62 9.45
CA TRP A 162 -2.22 -12.48 10.65
C TRP A 162 -1.30 -13.68 10.88
N THR A 163 -1.77 -14.89 10.64
CA THR A 163 -0.95 -16.12 10.72
C THR A 163 0.28 -16.05 9.81
N ILE A 164 0.17 -15.36 8.68
CA ILE A 164 1.27 -15.18 7.72
C ILE A 164 2.17 -14.01 8.12
N VAL A 165 1.59 -12.92 8.60
CA VAL A 165 2.29 -11.66 8.90
C VAL A 165 3.06 -11.75 10.23
N GLU A 166 2.44 -12.29 11.28
CA GLU A 166 3.00 -12.30 12.64
C GLU A 166 4.40 -12.91 12.74
N PRO A 167 4.72 -14.06 12.10
CA PRO A 167 6.06 -14.64 12.16
C PRO A 167 7.15 -13.70 11.63
N ASN A 168 6.83 -12.86 10.64
CA ASN A 168 7.77 -11.90 10.06
C ASN A 168 8.02 -10.68 10.96
N LEU A 169 7.13 -10.38 11.91
CA LEU A 169 7.30 -9.29 12.88
C LEU A 169 8.05 -9.75 14.14
N ASN A 170 8.00 -11.03 14.48
CA ASN A 170 8.47 -11.58 15.76
C ASN A 170 9.83 -12.31 15.66
N ASN A 171 10.39 -12.49 14.47
CA ASN A 171 11.64 -13.24 14.26
C ASN A 171 12.92 -12.41 14.48
N LYS A 172 12.93 -11.52 15.50
CA LYS A 172 14.10 -10.67 15.85
C LYS A 172 14.59 -10.92 17.25
#